data_f87b3b448b5ce9b63d7e806663659207
#
_entry.id   f87b3b448b5ce9b63d7e806663659207
#
_cell.length_a   1.000
_cell.length_b   1.000
_cell.length_c   1.000
_cell.angle_alpha   90.00
_cell.angle_beta   90.00
_cell.angle_gamma   90.00
#
_symmetry.space_group_name_H-M   'P 1'
#
loop_
_entity.id
_entity.type
_entity.pdbx_description
1 polymer ?
#
loop_
_entity_poly.entity_id
_entity_poly.type
_entity_poly.pdbx_seq_one_letter_code
_entity_poly.pdbx_strand_id
1 'polypeptide(L)'
;MKRRILAVLLALAVVLVPLVLLSTALGVDSIYGEYQTIGTLVGYTPYASLGSIEVHKAAMSVSDWHSKARKGGLPSMPSQGKVLTVDIPNAKSNFTARKAMIYLPPAALSDRPPALPVMELLAGQPGSPSRLIDAGNIAATMNAYAAKHDGLAPIVLVPDQNGEATHNSLCADTTQGNAETYLTTDVVNWAKKMLPVAKSARMWAMGGFSQGGTCTTQLVPRHPDIYGAMLPVDGELKPTNGSVAKMVQEYFAGDRKAYDEQVPVDAIAATGTPEQALFTGAGERDKESISNMRTIADAARKAGMEVTELIVPGTGHDWHAVQAVWRPGLDWFGERTGLGEMTKSLKEYPQVEVLQ
;
A
#
# COMPACT_ATOMS: atom_id res chain seq x y z
N MET A 1 32.63 42.70 -28.43
CA MET A 1 32.31 42.63 -26.97
C MET A 1 30.92 42.03 -26.73
N LYS A 2 29.83 42.62 -27.22
CA LYS A 2 28.44 42.14 -26.96
C LYS A 2 28.20 40.67 -27.31
N ARG A 3 28.66 40.14 -28.46
CA ARG A 3 28.51 38.73 -28.85
C ARG A 3 29.21 37.74 -27.92
N ARG A 4 30.39 38.11 -27.37
CA ARG A 4 31.11 37.25 -26.38
C ARG A 4 30.39 37.23 -25.02
N ILE A 5 29.86 38.35 -24.58
CA ILE A 5 29.07 38.44 -23.34
C ILE A 5 27.80 37.62 -23.48
N LEU A 6 27.09 37.71 -24.60
CA LEU A 6 25.89 36.91 -24.86
C LEU A 6 26.18 35.40 -24.88
N ALA A 7 27.30 34.97 -25.49
CA ALA A 7 27.71 33.58 -25.51
C ALA A 7 28.04 33.07 -24.11
N VAL A 8 28.69 33.86 -23.26
CA VAL A 8 28.97 33.50 -21.87
C VAL A 8 27.68 33.40 -21.04
N LEU A 9 26.76 34.35 -21.21
CA LEU A 9 25.45 34.31 -20.53
C LEU A 9 24.61 33.11 -20.95
N LEU A 10 24.61 32.75 -22.23
CA LEU A 10 23.94 31.58 -22.73
C LEU A 10 24.57 30.27 -22.17
N ALA A 11 25.91 30.19 -22.15
CA ALA A 11 26.61 29.03 -21.57
C ALA A 11 26.34 28.91 -20.07
N LEU A 12 26.33 30.02 -19.32
CA LEU A 12 25.95 30.01 -17.91
C LEU A 12 24.48 29.61 -17.71
N ALA A 13 23.57 30.09 -18.53
CA ALA A 13 22.17 29.71 -18.44
C ALA A 13 21.93 28.18 -18.70
N VAL A 14 22.63 27.62 -19.67
CA VAL A 14 22.56 26.19 -19.98
C VAL A 14 23.02 25.29 -18.81
N VAL A 15 23.93 25.80 -17.95
CA VAL A 15 24.41 25.07 -16.78
C VAL A 15 23.58 25.38 -15.52
N LEU A 16 23.36 26.69 -15.27
CA LEU A 16 22.72 27.14 -14.03
C LEU A 16 21.22 26.80 -13.96
N VAL A 17 20.50 26.93 -15.08
CA VAL A 17 19.05 26.63 -15.09
C VAL A 17 18.76 25.17 -14.72
N PRO A 18 19.41 24.15 -15.32
CA PRO A 18 19.21 22.77 -14.90
C PRO A 18 19.61 22.51 -13.45
N LEU A 19 20.68 23.14 -12.95
CA LEU A 19 21.09 22.98 -11.55
C LEU A 19 20.08 23.58 -10.57
N VAL A 20 19.52 24.74 -10.88
CA VAL A 20 18.46 25.35 -10.08
C VAL A 20 17.20 24.50 -10.10
N LEU A 21 16.78 23.99 -11.26
CA LEU A 21 15.63 23.10 -11.38
C LEU A 21 15.83 21.81 -10.59
N LEU A 22 17.01 21.20 -10.69
CA LEU A 22 17.33 19.99 -9.93
C LEU A 22 17.35 20.26 -8.42
N SER A 23 17.98 21.35 -7.97
CA SER A 23 18.01 21.69 -6.54
C SER A 23 16.63 22.00 -5.99
N THR A 24 15.77 22.65 -6.78
CA THR A 24 14.36 22.88 -6.41
C THR A 24 13.58 21.57 -6.33
N ALA A 25 13.75 20.69 -7.31
CA ALA A 25 13.10 19.37 -7.32
C ALA A 25 13.52 18.53 -6.11
N LEU A 26 14.82 18.48 -5.80
CA LEU A 26 15.34 17.78 -4.61
C LEU A 26 14.87 18.42 -3.30
N GLY A 27 14.75 19.75 -3.25
CA GLY A 27 14.22 20.46 -2.09
C GLY A 27 12.74 20.15 -1.85
N VAL A 28 11.93 20.10 -2.89
CA VAL A 28 10.52 19.68 -2.82
C VAL A 28 10.43 18.20 -2.43
N ASP A 29 11.24 17.34 -3.04
CA ASP A 29 11.26 15.92 -2.73
C ASP A 29 11.65 15.64 -1.27
N SER A 30 12.56 16.41 -0.69
CA SER A 30 12.93 16.28 0.73
C SER A 30 11.75 16.52 1.69
N ILE A 31 10.71 17.24 1.25
CA ILE A 31 9.49 17.49 2.03
C ILE A 31 8.50 16.35 1.87
N TYR A 32 8.34 15.85 0.65
CA TYR A 32 7.30 14.84 0.35
C TYR A 32 7.81 13.39 0.36
N GLY A 33 9.13 13.17 0.21
CA GLY A 33 9.77 11.85 0.22
C GLY A 33 9.34 10.96 -0.95
N GLU A 34 9.06 11.59 -2.11
CA GLU A 34 8.43 10.92 -3.23
C GLU A 34 9.39 10.09 -4.09
N TYR A 35 10.62 10.55 -4.25
CA TYR A 35 11.61 9.92 -5.11
C TYR A 35 12.80 9.40 -4.31
N GLN A 36 12.88 8.07 -4.14
CA GLN A 36 13.96 7.46 -3.37
C GLN A 36 15.31 7.39 -4.13
N THR A 37 15.28 7.57 -5.45
CA THR A 37 16.47 7.55 -6.30
C THR A 37 16.35 8.54 -7.46
N ILE A 38 17.49 8.92 -8.05
CA ILE A 38 17.50 9.74 -9.29
C ILE A 38 16.78 9.00 -10.43
N GLY A 39 16.88 7.67 -10.47
CA GLY A 39 16.17 6.84 -11.45
C GLY A 39 14.65 7.06 -11.38
N THR A 40 14.07 6.99 -10.18
CA THR A 40 12.62 7.21 -9.98
C THR A 40 12.20 8.65 -10.30
N LEU A 41 13.05 9.63 -9.98
CA LEU A 41 12.83 11.05 -10.32
C LEU A 41 12.71 11.27 -11.85
N VAL A 42 13.48 10.52 -12.66
CA VAL A 42 13.42 10.59 -14.12
C VAL A 42 12.50 9.55 -14.76
N GLY A 43 11.67 8.88 -13.97
CA GLY A 43 10.67 7.91 -14.44
C GLY A 43 11.25 6.56 -14.87
N TYR A 44 12.49 6.25 -14.49
CA TYR A 44 13.10 4.96 -14.79
C TYR A 44 12.74 3.93 -13.70
N THR A 45 11.91 2.94 -14.05
CA THR A 45 11.52 1.84 -13.18
C THR A 45 11.83 0.50 -13.86
N PRO A 46 13.01 -0.09 -13.66
CA PRO A 46 13.48 -1.28 -14.39
C PRO A 46 12.96 -2.57 -13.75
N TYR A 47 11.65 -2.67 -13.52
CA TYR A 47 11.08 -3.88 -12.92
C TYR A 47 10.79 -4.94 -13.98
N ALA A 48 11.33 -6.15 -13.77
CA ALA A 48 11.07 -7.31 -14.63
C ALA A 48 9.59 -7.75 -14.51
N SER A 49 9.10 -8.45 -15.54
CA SER A 49 7.77 -9.05 -15.48
C SER A 49 7.77 -10.32 -14.60
N LEU A 50 6.68 -10.60 -13.90
CA LEU A 50 6.48 -11.85 -13.15
C LEU A 50 6.67 -13.07 -14.05
N GLY A 51 6.25 -13.02 -15.30
CA GLY A 51 6.44 -14.10 -16.28
C GLY A 51 7.89 -14.45 -16.60
N SER A 52 8.86 -13.64 -16.16
CA SER A 52 10.29 -13.91 -16.34
C SER A 52 10.89 -14.82 -15.27
N ILE A 53 10.14 -15.20 -14.24
CA ILE A 53 10.58 -16.09 -13.16
C ILE A 53 9.57 -17.20 -12.93
N GLU A 54 10.03 -18.31 -12.37
CA GLU A 54 9.15 -19.36 -11.86
C GLU A 54 8.73 -19.05 -10.42
N VAL A 55 7.42 -19.22 -10.13
CA VAL A 55 6.87 -19.09 -8.78
C VAL A 55 6.16 -20.39 -8.42
N HIS A 56 6.62 -21.06 -7.39
CA HIS A 56 6.05 -22.31 -6.93
C HIS A 56 4.83 -22.08 -6.04
N LYS A 57 3.92 -23.06 -5.98
CA LYS A 57 2.79 -23.06 -5.07
C LYS A 57 3.24 -23.31 -3.63
N ALA A 58 2.45 -22.84 -2.67
CA ALA A 58 2.69 -23.11 -1.27
C ALA A 58 2.80 -24.61 -1.00
N ALA A 59 3.92 -25.02 -0.41
CA ALA A 59 4.25 -26.42 -0.10
C ALA A 59 4.18 -26.72 1.41
N MET A 60 4.03 -25.69 2.26
CA MET A 60 3.98 -25.82 3.71
C MET A 60 3.33 -24.60 4.36
N SER A 61 3.08 -24.67 5.66
CA SER A 61 2.66 -23.53 6.47
C SER A 61 3.86 -22.67 6.93
N VAL A 62 3.59 -21.45 7.43
CA VAL A 62 4.60 -20.61 8.09
C VAL A 62 5.16 -21.32 9.34
N SER A 63 4.31 -22.03 10.10
CA SER A 63 4.76 -22.82 11.27
C SER A 63 5.74 -23.92 10.91
N ASP A 64 5.50 -24.63 9.79
CA ASP A 64 6.43 -25.64 9.28
C ASP A 64 7.74 -25.02 8.82
N TRP A 65 7.69 -23.81 8.21
CA TRP A 65 8.87 -23.06 7.84
C TRP A 65 9.75 -22.74 9.05
N HIS A 66 9.18 -22.17 10.12
CA HIS A 66 9.89 -21.95 11.37
C HIS A 66 10.47 -23.22 11.98
N SER A 67 9.73 -24.34 11.89
CA SER A 67 10.24 -25.62 12.37
C SER A 67 11.44 -26.11 11.57
N LYS A 68 11.47 -25.87 10.26
CA LYS A 68 12.63 -26.16 9.40
C LYS A 68 13.80 -25.21 9.66
N ALA A 69 13.53 -23.91 9.85
CA ALA A 69 14.55 -22.90 10.16
C ALA A 69 15.34 -23.31 11.41
N ARG A 70 14.67 -23.66 12.49
CA ARG A 70 15.30 -24.13 13.73
C ARG A 70 16.18 -25.39 13.56
N LYS A 71 15.93 -26.19 12.54
CA LYS A 71 16.69 -27.44 12.22
C LYS A 71 17.74 -27.22 11.14
N GLY A 72 17.93 -25.99 10.64
CA GLY A 72 18.83 -25.69 9.53
C GLY A 72 18.40 -26.29 8.18
N GLY A 73 17.12 -26.64 8.03
CA GLY A 73 16.58 -27.34 6.85
C GLY A 73 15.72 -26.48 5.94
N LEU A 74 15.96 -25.16 5.86
CA LEU A 74 15.23 -24.30 4.93
C LEU A 74 15.58 -24.62 3.47
N PRO A 75 14.61 -24.52 2.55
CA PRO A 75 14.86 -24.55 1.12
C PRO A 75 15.84 -23.45 0.68
N SER A 76 16.54 -23.69 -0.43
CA SER A 76 17.35 -22.64 -1.06
C SER A 76 16.48 -21.47 -1.51
N MET A 77 16.93 -20.25 -1.24
CA MET A 77 16.23 -19.01 -1.60
C MET A 77 17.25 -17.88 -1.81
N PRO A 78 16.91 -16.83 -2.56
CA PRO A 78 17.77 -15.65 -2.68
C PRO A 78 17.85 -14.89 -1.34
N SER A 79 18.88 -14.08 -1.16
CA SER A 79 19.08 -13.25 0.04
C SER A 79 18.09 -12.06 0.13
N GLN A 80 17.52 -11.66 -1.01
CA GLN A 80 16.56 -10.57 -1.10
C GLN A 80 15.35 -10.99 -1.94
N GLY A 81 14.19 -10.40 -1.64
CA GLY A 81 13.01 -10.51 -2.46
C GLY A 81 13.12 -9.77 -3.79
N LYS A 82 12.09 -9.86 -4.59
CA LYS A 82 12.02 -9.22 -5.92
C LYS A 82 10.76 -8.39 -6.07
N VAL A 83 10.92 -7.21 -6.66
CA VAL A 83 9.80 -6.42 -7.19
C VAL A 83 9.62 -6.76 -8.66
N LEU A 84 8.38 -7.01 -9.07
CA LEU A 84 8.01 -7.45 -10.40
C LEU A 84 6.75 -6.72 -10.88
N THR A 85 6.58 -6.62 -12.19
CA THR A 85 5.34 -6.14 -12.81
C THR A 85 4.48 -7.31 -13.25
N VAL A 86 3.16 -7.10 -13.26
CA VAL A 86 2.21 -8.09 -13.74
C VAL A 86 0.94 -7.45 -14.31
N ASP A 87 0.40 -8.07 -15.35
CA ASP A 87 -0.94 -7.78 -15.84
C ASP A 87 -1.91 -8.74 -15.16
N ILE A 88 -2.79 -8.22 -14.29
CA ILE A 88 -3.81 -9.03 -13.61
C ILE A 88 -5.06 -9.07 -14.48
N PRO A 89 -5.57 -10.26 -14.84
CA PRO A 89 -6.78 -10.38 -15.64
C PRO A 89 -8.00 -9.78 -14.92
N ASN A 90 -8.84 -9.08 -15.66
CA ASN A 90 -10.05 -8.39 -15.18
C ASN A 90 -11.35 -9.13 -15.58
N ALA A 91 -11.33 -10.46 -15.54
CA ALA A 91 -12.38 -11.32 -16.11
C ALA A 91 -13.77 -11.17 -15.45
N LYS A 92 -13.83 -10.66 -14.22
CA LYS A 92 -15.08 -10.41 -13.48
C LYS A 92 -15.48 -8.95 -13.53
N SER A 93 -14.52 -8.06 -13.28
CA SER A 93 -14.77 -6.61 -13.21
C SER A 93 -14.88 -5.95 -14.58
N ASN A 94 -14.19 -6.47 -15.57
CA ASN A 94 -13.94 -5.77 -16.84
C ASN A 94 -13.33 -4.36 -16.64
N PHE A 95 -12.67 -4.13 -15.50
CA PHE A 95 -12.03 -2.87 -15.16
C PHE A 95 -10.70 -2.74 -15.90
N THR A 96 -10.45 -1.59 -16.53
CA THR A 96 -9.20 -1.35 -17.26
C THR A 96 -8.14 -0.81 -16.28
N ALA A 97 -7.30 -1.71 -15.77
CA ALA A 97 -6.21 -1.38 -14.86
C ALA A 97 -4.87 -1.27 -15.62
N ARG A 98 -3.97 -0.43 -15.11
CA ARG A 98 -2.54 -0.44 -15.49
C ARG A 98 -1.87 -1.67 -14.87
N LYS A 99 -0.60 -1.92 -15.23
CA LYS A 99 0.18 -3.02 -14.64
C LYS A 99 0.27 -2.88 -13.12
N ALA A 100 -0.05 -3.96 -12.44
CA ALA A 100 0.19 -4.09 -11.02
C ALA A 100 1.68 -4.30 -10.72
N MET A 101 2.09 -3.92 -9.51
CA MET A 101 3.39 -4.26 -8.96
C MET A 101 3.24 -5.33 -7.88
N ILE A 102 4.22 -6.21 -7.78
CA ILE A 102 4.27 -7.18 -6.69
C ILE A 102 5.68 -7.24 -6.09
N TYR A 103 5.74 -7.44 -4.77
CA TYR A 103 6.96 -7.83 -4.09
C TYR A 103 6.82 -9.27 -3.61
N LEU A 104 7.79 -10.11 -3.97
CA LEU A 104 7.90 -11.49 -3.50
C LEU A 104 9.09 -11.59 -2.53
N PRO A 105 8.88 -11.96 -1.25
CA PRO A 105 9.97 -12.15 -0.30
C PRO A 105 10.85 -13.37 -0.65
N PRO A 106 12.07 -13.48 -0.08
CA PRO A 106 12.96 -14.61 -0.31
C PRO A 106 12.26 -15.97 -0.18
N ALA A 107 11.47 -16.16 0.86
CA ALA A 107 10.75 -17.43 1.09
C ALA A 107 9.76 -17.77 -0.03
N ALA A 108 9.10 -16.77 -0.66
CA ALA A 108 8.21 -16.98 -1.81
C ALA A 108 8.96 -17.41 -3.09
N LEU A 109 10.25 -17.10 -3.17
CA LEU A 109 11.13 -17.41 -4.31
C LEU A 109 11.88 -18.75 -4.14
N SER A 110 11.62 -19.49 -3.08
CA SER A 110 12.19 -20.82 -2.85
C SER A 110 11.47 -21.89 -3.66
N ASP A 111 12.13 -23.05 -3.85
CA ASP A 111 11.53 -24.21 -4.54
C ASP A 111 10.29 -24.79 -3.80
N ARG A 112 10.20 -24.56 -2.50
CA ARG A 112 9.13 -25.04 -1.64
C ARG A 112 8.65 -23.95 -0.68
N PRO A 113 7.98 -22.91 -1.20
CA PRO A 113 7.58 -21.75 -0.41
C PRO A 113 6.51 -22.11 0.65
N PRO A 114 6.47 -21.36 1.76
CA PRO A 114 5.34 -21.42 2.69
C PRO A 114 4.13 -20.66 2.13
N ALA A 115 2.95 -20.94 2.68
CA ALA A 115 1.75 -20.13 2.42
C ALA A 115 1.87 -18.80 3.18
N LEU A 116 2.18 -17.72 2.47
CA LEU A 116 2.50 -16.42 3.03
C LEU A 116 1.29 -15.51 3.17
N PRO A 117 1.26 -14.62 4.17
CA PRO A 117 0.29 -13.54 4.24
C PRO A 117 0.49 -12.54 3.11
N VAL A 118 -0.55 -11.74 2.87
CA VAL A 118 -0.61 -10.74 1.79
C VAL A 118 -0.91 -9.37 2.35
N MET A 119 -0.22 -8.37 1.85
CA MET A 119 -0.57 -6.96 1.98
C MET A 119 -0.93 -6.42 0.59
N GLU A 120 -2.21 -6.12 0.38
CA GLU A 120 -2.68 -5.41 -0.80
C GLU A 120 -2.63 -3.91 -0.51
N LEU A 121 -1.76 -3.18 -1.23
CA LEU A 121 -1.49 -1.78 -0.96
C LEU A 121 -1.96 -0.90 -2.12
N LEU A 122 -2.69 0.17 -1.80
CA LEU A 122 -3.29 1.08 -2.75
C LEU A 122 -2.62 2.45 -2.72
N ALA A 123 -2.27 2.95 -3.89
CA ALA A 123 -1.62 4.26 -4.04
C ALA A 123 -2.58 5.41 -3.71
N GLY A 124 -2.03 6.61 -3.45
CA GLY A 124 -2.78 7.85 -3.45
C GLY A 124 -3.19 8.29 -4.86
N GLN A 125 -3.94 9.36 -4.95
CA GLN A 125 -4.33 9.99 -6.21
C GLN A 125 -3.90 11.46 -6.21
N PRO A 126 -3.15 11.92 -7.23
CA PRO A 126 -2.64 11.17 -8.38
C PRO A 126 -1.54 10.17 -7.99
N GLY A 127 -1.50 9.01 -8.66
CA GLY A 127 -0.50 7.99 -8.33
C GLY A 127 -0.50 6.79 -9.28
N SER A 128 0.34 5.83 -8.94
CA SER A 128 0.48 4.57 -9.67
C SER A 128 1.02 3.45 -8.76
N PRO A 129 0.86 2.17 -9.15
CA PRO A 129 1.44 1.07 -8.41
C PRO A 129 2.96 1.16 -8.24
N SER A 130 3.70 1.55 -9.28
CA SER A 130 5.16 1.72 -9.20
C SER A 130 5.58 2.82 -8.24
N ARG A 131 4.85 3.96 -8.26
CA ARG A 131 5.12 5.07 -7.35
C ARG A 131 4.95 4.67 -5.88
N LEU A 132 3.94 3.87 -5.55
CA LEU A 132 3.77 3.36 -4.20
C LEU A 132 4.94 2.45 -3.78
N ILE A 133 5.38 1.55 -4.66
CA ILE A 133 6.54 0.68 -4.39
C ILE A 133 7.79 1.51 -4.09
N ASP A 134 8.05 2.54 -4.92
CA ASP A 134 9.25 3.35 -4.84
C ASP A 134 9.17 4.33 -3.66
N ALA A 135 8.17 5.19 -3.61
CA ALA A 135 8.02 6.21 -2.57
C ALA A 135 7.69 5.61 -1.19
N GLY A 136 6.93 4.51 -1.15
CA GLY A 136 6.69 3.74 0.07
C GLY A 136 7.90 2.96 0.58
N ASN A 137 9.00 2.93 -0.20
CA ASN A 137 10.23 2.18 0.11
C ASN A 137 9.96 0.70 0.44
N ILE A 138 9.00 0.11 -0.28
CA ILE A 138 8.45 -1.21 0.04
C ILE A 138 9.52 -2.30 -0.01
N ALA A 139 10.31 -2.34 -1.09
CA ALA A 139 11.32 -3.39 -1.28
C ALA A 139 12.35 -3.41 -0.15
N ALA A 140 12.88 -2.27 0.25
CA ALA A 140 13.87 -2.18 1.32
C ALA A 140 13.27 -2.54 2.68
N THR A 141 12.05 -2.07 2.97
CA THR A 141 11.35 -2.38 4.22
C THR A 141 11.06 -3.87 4.35
N MET A 142 10.53 -4.49 3.30
CA MET A 142 10.24 -5.93 3.28
C MET A 142 11.51 -6.79 3.32
N ASN A 143 12.57 -6.40 2.62
CA ASN A 143 13.86 -7.10 2.68
C ASN A 143 14.49 -7.03 4.08
N ALA A 144 14.43 -5.86 4.73
CA ALA A 144 14.95 -5.70 6.08
C ALA A 144 14.15 -6.53 7.10
N TYR A 145 12.85 -6.68 6.91
CA TYR A 145 12.01 -7.56 7.71
C TYR A 145 12.37 -9.04 7.43
N ALA A 146 12.38 -9.46 6.18
CA ALA A 146 12.68 -10.84 5.78
C ALA A 146 14.05 -11.33 6.28
N ALA A 147 15.06 -10.45 6.27
CA ALA A 147 16.39 -10.77 6.76
C ALA A 147 16.43 -11.16 8.26
N LYS A 148 15.47 -10.68 9.05
CA LYS A 148 15.33 -11.00 10.49
C LYS A 148 14.42 -12.20 10.76
N HIS A 149 13.66 -12.64 9.77
CA HIS A 149 12.61 -13.65 9.90
C HIS A 149 12.79 -14.81 8.91
N ASP A 150 14.01 -15.31 8.74
CA ASP A 150 14.32 -16.50 7.93
C ASP A 150 13.81 -16.40 6.48
N GLY A 151 13.86 -15.23 5.88
CA GLY A 151 13.36 -14.94 4.54
C GLY A 151 11.85 -14.71 4.44
N LEU A 152 11.13 -14.77 5.56
CA LEU A 152 9.68 -14.53 5.63
C LEU A 152 9.35 -13.04 5.62
N ALA A 153 8.43 -12.64 4.77
CA ALA A 153 7.70 -11.37 4.82
C ALA A 153 6.36 -11.55 4.10
N PRO A 154 5.40 -10.63 4.21
CA PRO A 154 4.21 -10.67 3.39
C PRO A 154 4.55 -10.56 1.90
N ILE A 155 3.76 -11.21 1.06
CA ILE A 155 3.69 -10.87 -0.36
C ILE A 155 2.96 -9.54 -0.46
N VAL A 156 3.57 -8.55 -1.14
CA VAL A 156 2.89 -7.27 -1.36
C VAL A 156 2.30 -7.25 -2.76
N LEU A 157 1.02 -6.95 -2.86
CA LEU A 157 0.31 -6.71 -4.11
C LEU A 157 -0.01 -5.22 -4.18
N VAL A 158 0.33 -4.57 -5.29
CA VAL A 158 -0.03 -3.18 -5.54
C VAL A 158 -0.79 -3.12 -6.87
N PRO A 159 -2.10 -3.43 -6.84
CA PRO A 159 -2.94 -3.29 -8.01
C PRO A 159 -3.18 -1.83 -8.35
N ASP A 160 -3.66 -1.57 -9.55
CA ASP A 160 -4.05 -0.24 -9.98
C ASP A 160 -5.55 -0.03 -9.79
N GLN A 161 -5.92 0.71 -8.77
CA GLN A 161 -7.32 0.99 -8.46
C GLN A 161 -7.96 2.04 -9.37
N ASN A 162 -7.17 2.79 -10.17
CA ASN A 162 -7.67 3.96 -10.90
C ASN A 162 -7.69 3.82 -12.44
N GLY A 163 -6.94 2.88 -13.02
CA GLY A 163 -6.78 2.77 -14.47
C GLY A 163 -5.84 3.81 -15.06
N GLU A 164 -5.94 5.07 -14.62
CA GLU A 164 -5.11 6.19 -15.03
C GLU A 164 -4.59 6.99 -13.84
N ALA A 165 -3.49 7.75 -14.03
CA ALA A 165 -2.84 8.46 -12.91
C ALA A 165 -3.71 9.57 -12.30
N THR A 166 -4.57 10.21 -13.09
CA THR A 166 -5.42 11.34 -12.69
C THR A 166 -6.88 10.96 -12.49
N HIS A 167 -7.27 9.74 -12.87
CA HIS A 167 -8.61 9.24 -12.64
C HIS A 167 -8.78 8.83 -11.16
N ASN A 168 -9.97 9.03 -10.62
CA ASN A 168 -10.33 8.57 -9.29
C ASN A 168 -11.55 7.66 -9.40
N SER A 169 -11.34 6.35 -9.28
CA SER A 169 -12.42 5.35 -9.36
C SER A 169 -13.33 5.32 -8.14
N LEU A 170 -12.99 6.06 -7.08
CA LEU A 170 -13.59 5.97 -5.75
C LEU A 170 -13.45 4.58 -5.12
N CYS A 171 -12.64 3.68 -5.69
CA CYS A 171 -12.51 2.26 -5.34
C CYS A 171 -13.86 1.52 -5.24
N ALA A 172 -14.82 1.92 -6.04
CA ALA A 172 -16.18 1.40 -6.03
C ALA A 172 -16.57 0.86 -7.42
N ASP A 173 -17.58 0.01 -7.45
CA ASP A 173 -18.26 -0.34 -8.69
C ASP A 173 -19.23 0.77 -9.04
N THR A 174 -18.98 1.41 -10.18
CA THR A 174 -19.67 2.63 -10.60
C THR A 174 -20.00 2.60 -12.09
N THR A 175 -20.68 3.63 -12.57
CA THR A 175 -20.89 3.83 -14.01
C THR A 175 -19.59 4.02 -14.80
N GLN A 176 -18.46 4.29 -14.10
CA GLN A 176 -17.16 4.53 -14.72
C GLN A 176 -16.24 3.31 -14.68
N GLY A 177 -16.68 2.20 -14.08
CA GLY A 177 -15.92 0.95 -13.99
C GLY A 177 -16.11 0.25 -12.65
N ASN A 178 -15.75 -1.03 -12.61
CA ASN A 178 -15.96 -1.90 -11.46
C ASN A 178 -14.65 -2.10 -10.69
N ALA A 179 -14.15 -1.01 -10.07
CA ALA A 179 -12.88 -1.01 -9.37
C ALA A 179 -12.91 -1.88 -8.10
N GLU A 180 -14.01 -1.88 -7.34
CA GLU A 180 -14.17 -2.76 -6.18
C GLU A 180 -14.11 -4.22 -6.58
N THR A 181 -14.88 -4.65 -7.58
CA THR A 181 -14.84 -6.03 -8.10
C THR A 181 -13.44 -6.41 -8.59
N TYR A 182 -12.72 -5.48 -9.25
CA TYR A 182 -11.34 -5.73 -9.66
C TYR A 182 -10.43 -6.02 -8.45
N LEU A 183 -10.42 -5.16 -7.45
CA LEU A 183 -9.56 -5.28 -6.28
C LEU A 183 -9.92 -6.53 -5.45
N THR A 184 -11.19 -6.71 -5.13
CA THR A 184 -11.63 -7.73 -4.18
C THR A 184 -11.91 -9.10 -4.80
N THR A 185 -12.06 -9.18 -6.11
CA THR A 185 -12.36 -10.44 -6.81
C THR A 185 -11.28 -10.83 -7.79
N ASP A 186 -10.96 -10.01 -8.79
CA ASP A 186 -10.01 -10.39 -9.84
C ASP A 186 -8.58 -10.49 -9.27
N VAL A 187 -8.12 -9.49 -8.52
CA VAL A 187 -6.79 -9.46 -7.89
C VAL A 187 -6.63 -10.61 -6.90
N VAL A 188 -7.60 -10.80 -6.01
CA VAL A 188 -7.57 -11.83 -4.97
C VAL A 188 -7.57 -13.24 -5.58
N ASN A 189 -8.44 -13.50 -6.55
CA ASN A 189 -8.50 -14.81 -7.22
C ASN A 189 -7.23 -15.10 -8.01
N TRP A 190 -6.69 -14.09 -8.70
CA TRP A 190 -5.43 -14.21 -9.41
C TRP A 190 -4.28 -14.54 -8.44
N ALA A 191 -4.16 -13.83 -7.33
CA ALA A 191 -3.11 -14.06 -6.34
C ALA A 191 -3.22 -15.47 -5.72
N LYS A 192 -4.42 -15.90 -5.31
CA LYS A 192 -4.67 -17.24 -4.79
C LYS A 192 -4.36 -18.34 -5.81
N LYS A 193 -4.50 -18.04 -7.10
CA LYS A 193 -4.19 -18.96 -8.21
C LYS A 193 -2.69 -18.98 -8.54
N MET A 194 -1.99 -17.85 -8.51
CA MET A 194 -0.65 -17.70 -9.08
C MET A 194 0.47 -17.73 -8.04
N LEU A 195 0.20 -17.33 -6.80
CA LEU A 195 1.21 -17.08 -5.78
C LEU A 195 1.08 -18.06 -4.59
N PRO A 196 2.13 -18.25 -3.79
CA PRO A 196 2.09 -19.04 -2.56
C PRO A 196 1.45 -18.28 -1.39
N VAL A 197 0.21 -17.85 -1.56
CA VAL A 197 -0.51 -17.05 -0.56
C VAL A 197 -1.36 -17.92 0.37
N ALA A 198 -1.49 -17.50 1.61
CA ALA A 198 -2.43 -18.07 2.57
C ALA A 198 -3.87 -17.71 2.18
N LYS A 199 -4.84 -18.58 2.58
CA LYS A 199 -6.24 -18.43 2.15
C LYS A 199 -7.13 -17.74 3.19
N SER A 200 -6.76 -17.78 4.47
CA SER A 200 -7.55 -17.22 5.56
C SER A 200 -7.56 -15.69 5.49
N ALA A 201 -8.69 -15.05 5.75
CA ALA A 201 -8.85 -13.61 5.82
C ALA A 201 -7.88 -12.96 6.81
N ARG A 202 -7.60 -13.61 7.96
CA ARG A 202 -6.61 -13.15 8.95
C ARG A 202 -5.21 -12.91 8.34
N MET A 203 -4.88 -13.61 7.26
CA MET A 203 -3.59 -13.54 6.57
C MET A 203 -3.57 -12.49 5.45
N TRP A 204 -4.65 -11.74 5.27
CA TRP A 204 -4.77 -10.70 4.26
C TRP A 204 -5.02 -9.35 4.91
N ALA A 205 -4.20 -8.39 4.55
CA ALA A 205 -4.40 -6.99 4.89
C ALA A 205 -4.58 -6.17 3.62
N MET A 206 -5.39 -5.12 3.70
CA MET A 206 -5.37 -4.01 2.76
C MET A 206 -4.78 -2.79 3.45
N GLY A 207 -4.01 -1.99 2.72
CA GLY A 207 -3.46 -0.74 3.20
C GLY A 207 -3.36 0.27 2.07
N GLY A 208 -3.05 1.51 2.40
CA GLY A 208 -2.90 2.52 1.36
C GLY A 208 -2.65 3.91 1.93
N PHE A 209 -2.30 4.81 1.03
CA PHE A 209 -2.03 6.20 1.33
C PHE A 209 -3.08 7.11 0.70
N SER A 210 -3.56 8.12 1.46
CA SER A 210 -4.49 9.12 0.94
C SER A 210 -5.77 8.47 0.38
N GLN A 211 -6.06 8.59 -0.91
CA GLN A 211 -7.15 7.83 -1.56
C GLN A 211 -7.05 6.33 -1.26
N GLY A 212 -5.87 5.72 -1.35
CA GLY A 212 -5.69 4.31 -1.03
C GLY A 212 -6.00 3.98 0.44
N GLY A 213 -5.75 4.91 1.36
CA GLY A 213 -6.15 4.81 2.77
C GLY A 213 -7.68 4.83 2.93
N THR A 214 -8.36 5.72 2.19
CA THR A 214 -9.83 5.78 2.13
C THR A 214 -10.40 4.48 1.59
N CYS A 215 -9.86 3.99 0.46
CA CYS A 215 -10.27 2.71 -0.14
C CYS A 215 -10.11 1.54 0.85
N THR A 216 -9.04 1.53 1.62
CA THR A 216 -8.80 0.50 2.64
C THR A 216 -9.92 0.45 3.67
N THR A 217 -10.28 1.60 4.25
CA THR A 217 -11.32 1.69 5.30
C THR A 217 -12.75 1.56 4.75
N GLN A 218 -12.92 1.74 3.46
CA GLN A 218 -14.15 1.52 2.72
C GLN A 218 -14.37 0.04 2.39
N LEU A 219 -13.34 -0.64 1.85
CA LEU A 219 -13.46 -1.98 1.28
C LEU A 219 -13.32 -3.09 2.33
N VAL A 220 -12.35 -3.00 3.23
CA VAL A 220 -12.07 -4.09 4.17
C VAL A 220 -13.26 -4.47 5.04
N PRO A 221 -14.02 -3.54 5.65
CA PRO A 221 -15.21 -3.90 6.42
C PRO A 221 -16.29 -4.62 5.61
N ARG A 222 -16.38 -4.32 4.32
CA ARG A 222 -17.37 -4.90 3.39
C ARG A 222 -16.96 -6.30 2.87
N HIS A 223 -15.68 -6.68 3.06
CA HIS A 223 -15.12 -7.97 2.61
C HIS A 223 -14.40 -8.71 3.74
N PRO A 224 -15.10 -9.03 4.87
CA PRO A 224 -14.49 -9.69 6.03
C PRO A 224 -14.04 -11.14 5.76
N ASP A 225 -14.56 -11.76 4.70
CA ASP A 225 -14.14 -13.07 4.22
C ASP A 225 -12.80 -13.07 3.47
N ILE A 226 -12.32 -11.88 3.07
CA ILE A 226 -11.06 -11.67 2.34
C ILE A 226 -9.99 -11.04 3.23
N TYR A 227 -10.34 -9.97 3.97
CA TYR A 227 -9.37 -9.14 4.68
C TYR A 227 -9.62 -9.13 6.19
N GLY A 228 -8.58 -9.44 6.97
CA GLY A 228 -8.58 -9.39 8.43
C GLY A 228 -7.85 -8.19 9.03
N ALA A 229 -7.25 -7.32 8.23
CA ALA A 229 -6.53 -6.15 8.73
C ALA A 229 -6.56 -4.96 7.76
N MET A 230 -6.53 -3.76 8.32
CA MET A 230 -6.46 -2.46 7.63
C MET A 230 -5.20 -1.71 8.05
N LEU A 231 -4.44 -1.19 7.08
CA LEU A 231 -3.26 -0.34 7.31
C LEU A 231 -3.34 0.98 6.51
N PRO A 232 -4.39 1.79 6.70
CA PRO A 232 -4.51 3.08 6.03
C PRO A 232 -3.58 4.13 6.65
N VAL A 233 -3.08 5.04 5.80
CA VAL A 233 -2.34 6.25 6.22
C VAL A 233 -2.96 7.45 5.54
N ASP A 234 -3.21 8.52 6.31
CA ASP A 234 -3.77 9.79 5.85
C ASP A 234 -5.03 9.65 4.97
N GLY A 235 -5.95 8.74 5.35
CA GLY A 235 -7.20 8.51 4.63
C GLY A 235 -8.26 9.59 4.92
N GLU A 236 -9.24 9.70 4.00
CA GLU A 236 -10.38 10.62 4.11
C GLU A 236 -11.60 9.91 4.72
N LEU A 237 -12.57 10.71 5.24
CA LEU A 237 -13.83 10.19 5.80
C LEU A 237 -14.80 9.64 4.74
N LYS A 238 -14.57 9.93 3.47
CA LYS A 238 -15.47 9.55 2.38
C LYS A 238 -14.69 9.52 1.06
N PRO A 239 -15.09 8.69 0.09
CA PRO A 239 -14.55 8.78 -1.26
C PRO A 239 -14.83 10.18 -1.82
N THR A 240 -13.80 10.85 -2.33
CA THR A 240 -13.90 12.25 -2.75
C THR A 240 -13.34 12.47 -4.15
N ASN A 241 -14.16 13.02 -5.04
CA ASN A 241 -13.77 13.57 -6.34
C ASN A 241 -14.68 14.75 -6.71
N GLY A 242 -14.58 15.84 -5.94
CA GLY A 242 -15.43 17.01 -6.01
C GLY A 242 -16.58 16.95 -4.99
N SER A 243 -17.76 17.48 -5.32
CA SER A 243 -18.89 17.48 -4.38
C SER A 243 -19.59 16.12 -4.31
N VAL A 244 -20.19 15.81 -3.15
CA VAL A 244 -21.01 14.59 -2.98
C VAL A 244 -22.13 14.51 -4.03
N ALA A 245 -22.80 15.61 -4.29
CA ALA A 245 -23.88 15.63 -5.29
C ALA A 245 -23.38 15.27 -6.69
N LYS A 246 -22.19 15.76 -7.07
CA LYS A 246 -21.55 15.42 -8.33
C LYS A 246 -21.21 13.92 -8.38
N MET A 247 -20.61 13.36 -7.33
CA MET A 247 -20.25 11.95 -7.28
C MET A 247 -21.47 11.04 -7.34
N VAL A 248 -22.52 11.33 -6.57
CA VAL A 248 -23.79 10.59 -6.64
C VAL A 248 -24.34 10.58 -8.05
N GLN A 249 -24.33 11.73 -8.74
CA GLN A 249 -24.88 11.83 -10.09
C GLN A 249 -24.01 11.13 -11.14
N GLU A 250 -22.69 11.34 -11.10
CA GLU A 250 -21.77 10.91 -12.17
C GLU A 250 -21.30 9.46 -12.00
N TYR A 251 -21.09 9.01 -10.74
CA TYR A 251 -20.57 7.66 -10.45
C TYR A 251 -21.66 6.66 -10.12
N PHE A 252 -22.73 7.11 -9.43
CA PHE A 252 -23.78 6.23 -8.93
C PHE A 252 -25.14 6.43 -9.61
N ALA A 253 -25.17 7.10 -10.77
CA ALA A 253 -26.40 7.34 -11.55
C ALA A 253 -27.55 7.98 -10.74
N GLY A 254 -27.22 8.81 -9.75
CA GLY A 254 -28.18 9.46 -8.85
C GLY A 254 -28.54 8.64 -7.60
N ASP A 255 -28.02 7.42 -7.45
CA ASP A 255 -28.27 6.59 -6.26
C ASP A 255 -27.39 7.07 -5.07
N ARG A 256 -28.02 7.87 -4.21
CA ARG A 256 -27.39 8.39 -3.00
C ARG A 256 -27.05 7.28 -2.01
N LYS A 257 -27.86 6.24 -1.90
CA LYS A 257 -27.63 5.13 -0.98
C LYS A 257 -26.38 4.34 -1.39
N ALA A 258 -26.23 4.05 -2.67
CA ALA A 258 -25.04 3.38 -3.18
C ALA A 258 -23.74 4.16 -2.89
N TYR A 259 -23.78 5.50 -2.93
CA TYR A 259 -22.65 6.32 -2.50
C TYR A 259 -22.41 6.26 -0.98
N ASP A 260 -23.46 6.35 -0.16
CA ASP A 260 -23.34 6.34 1.30
C ASP A 260 -22.77 5.01 1.80
N GLU A 261 -23.06 3.89 1.14
CA GLU A 261 -22.46 2.58 1.41
C GLU A 261 -20.93 2.54 1.18
N GLN A 262 -20.38 3.51 0.48
CA GLN A 262 -18.94 3.65 0.27
C GLN A 262 -18.24 4.48 1.37
N VAL A 263 -18.99 5.13 2.25
CA VAL A 263 -18.43 5.96 3.33
C VAL A 263 -17.81 5.04 4.41
N PRO A 264 -16.52 5.19 4.75
CA PRO A 264 -15.82 4.28 5.67
C PRO A 264 -16.53 4.03 7.00
N VAL A 265 -17.03 5.07 7.67
CA VAL A 265 -17.71 4.91 8.96
C VAL A 265 -19.02 4.14 8.84
N ASP A 266 -19.75 4.33 7.74
CA ASP A 266 -21.00 3.62 7.47
C ASP A 266 -20.72 2.15 7.09
N ALA A 267 -19.68 1.90 6.28
CA ALA A 267 -19.22 0.56 5.94
C ALA A 267 -18.79 -0.22 7.19
N ILE A 268 -17.98 0.39 8.08
CA ILE A 268 -17.57 -0.22 9.35
C ILE A 268 -18.78 -0.53 10.22
N ALA A 269 -19.72 0.40 10.36
CA ALA A 269 -20.90 0.21 11.20
C ALA A 269 -21.84 -0.89 10.66
N ALA A 270 -21.94 -1.03 9.33
CA ALA A 270 -22.83 -1.97 8.69
C ALA A 270 -22.27 -3.40 8.63
N THR A 271 -20.96 -3.55 8.37
CA THR A 271 -20.35 -4.84 8.00
C THR A 271 -19.04 -5.16 8.70
N GLY A 272 -18.47 -4.23 9.47
CA GLY A 272 -17.24 -4.45 10.21
C GLY A 272 -17.39 -5.53 11.29
N THR A 273 -16.35 -6.34 11.50
CA THR A 273 -16.36 -7.48 12.45
C THR A 273 -15.20 -7.41 13.45
N PRO A 274 -15.36 -8.00 14.66
CA PRO A 274 -14.29 -8.02 15.67
C PRO A 274 -13.03 -8.80 15.25
N GLU A 275 -13.12 -9.65 14.24
CA GLU A 275 -11.99 -10.40 13.69
C GLU A 275 -11.06 -9.53 12.84
N GLN A 276 -11.58 -8.40 12.35
CA GLN A 276 -10.80 -7.40 11.64
C GLN A 276 -10.07 -6.47 12.62
N ALA A 277 -8.96 -5.90 12.18
CA ALA A 277 -8.18 -4.97 12.99
C ALA A 277 -7.77 -3.75 12.17
N LEU A 278 -7.65 -2.60 12.84
CA LEU A 278 -7.22 -1.33 12.26
C LEU A 278 -5.89 -0.89 12.87
N PHE A 279 -4.87 -0.78 12.04
CA PHE A 279 -3.60 -0.16 12.36
C PHE A 279 -3.43 1.06 11.45
N THR A 280 -3.52 2.26 11.99
CA THR A 280 -3.60 3.49 11.21
C THR A 280 -2.66 4.57 11.71
N GLY A 281 -2.35 5.53 10.89
CA GLY A 281 -1.56 6.69 11.29
C GLY A 281 -1.74 7.88 10.37
N ALA A 282 -1.32 9.05 10.88
CA ALA A 282 -1.36 10.30 10.14
C ALA A 282 -0.15 11.19 10.48
N GLY A 283 0.25 12.03 9.54
CA GLY A 283 1.26 13.05 9.77
C GLY A 283 0.80 14.11 10.76
N GLU A 284 1.68 14.52 11.69
CA GLU A 284 1.37 15.51 12.73
C GLU A 284 0.82 16.84 12.20
N ARG A 285 1.31 17.26 11.01
CA ARG A 285 0.93 18.52 10.37
C ARG A 285 -0.36 18.40 9.56
N ASP A 286 -0.83 17.20 9.26
CA ASP A 286 -2.09 16.96 8.56
C ASP A 286 -3.23 16.81 9.55
N LYS A 287 -3.76 17.96 10.00
CA LYS A 287 -4.82 18.01 11.02
C LYS A 287 -6.14 17.41 10.53
N GLU A 288 -6.40 17.47 9.24
CA GLU A 288 -7.58 16.88 8.64
C GLU A 288 -7.50 15.36 8.68
N SER A 289 -6.41 14.76 8.21
CA SER A 289 -6.21 13.30 8.27
C SER A 289 -6.19 12.78 9.70
N ILE A 290 -5.65 13.52 10.68
CA ILE A 290 -5.72 13.16 12.11
C ILE A 290 -7.19 13.10 12.58
N SER A 291 -7.99 14.10 12.22
CA SER A 291 -9.43 14.12 12.59
C SER A 291 -10.19 12.96 11.95
N ASN A 292 -9.91 12.70 10.67
CA ASN A 292 -10.51 11.60 9.92
C ASN A 292 -10.14 10.24 10.54
N MET A 293 -8.85 10.03 10.80
CA MET A 293 -8.32 8.83 11.44
C MET A 293 -9.04 8.53 12.76
N ARG A 294 -9.16 9.51 13.65
CA ARG A 294 -9.87 9.35 14.94
C ARG A 294 -11.32 8.96 14.76
N THR A 295 -12.02 9.60 13.82
CA THR A 295 -13.43 9.31 13.54
C THR A 295 -13.61 7.87 13.05
N ILE A 296 -12.72 7.40 12.16
CA ILE A 296 -12.72 6.02 11.64
C ILE A 296 -12.33 5.03 12.76
N ALA A 297 -11.34 5.37 13.57
CA ALA A 297 -10.90 4.54 14.69
C ALA A 297 -12.02 4.35 15.74
N ASP A 298 -12.78 5.41 16.03
CA ASP A 298 -13.92 5.33 16.95
C ASP A 298 -15.04 4.43 16.38
N ALA A 299 -15.29 4.47 15.08
CA ALA A 299 -16.24 3.56 14.43
C ALA A 299 -15.74 2.11 14.51
N ALA A 300 -14.45 1.86 14.25
CA ALA A 300 -13.83 0.54 14.33
C ALA A 300 -13.90 -0.04 15.77
N ARG A 301 -13.61 0.78 16.81
CA ARG A 301 -13.77 0.36 18.22
C ARG A 301 -15.21 -0.02 18.56
N LYS A 302 -16.19 0.76 18.08
CA LYS A 302 -17.61 0.46 18.26
C LYS A 302 -18.02 -0.84 17.58
N ALA A 303 -17.39 -1.21 16.48
CA ALA A 303 -17.58 -2.50 15.82
C ALA A 303 -16.81 -3.66 16.50
N GLY A 304 -16.08 -3.38 17.60
CA GLY A 304 -15.32 -4.38 18.38
C GLY A 304 -13.95 -4.72 17.81
N MET A 305 -13.44 -3.97 16.85
CA MET A 305 -12.13 -4.18 16.24
C MET A 305 -11.00 -3.81 17.20
N GLU A 306 -9.87 -4.50 17.10
CA GLU A 306 -8.59 -4.04 17.63
C GLU A 306 -8.15 -2.80 16.85
N VAL A 307 -7.78 -1.71 17.56
CA VAL A 307 -7.42 -0.44 16.93
C VAL A 307 -6.10 0.08 17.47
N THR A 308 -5.18 0.42 16.58
CA THR A 308 -3.94 1.14 16.86
C THR A 308 -3.90 2.43 16.05
N GLU A 309 -3.68 3.56 16.73
CA GLU A 309 -3.56 4.87 16.11
C GLU A 309 -2.18 5.48 16.36
N LEU A 310 -1.55 5.98 15.30
CA LEU A 310 -0.23 6.58 15.34
C LEU A 310 -0.24 8.01 14.81
N ILE A 311 0.57 8.87 15.42
CA ILE A 311 0.95 10.17 14.86
C ILE A 311 2.42 10.10 14.45
N VAL A 312 2.75 10.69 13.31
CA VAL A 312 4.14 10.78 12.83
C VAL A 312 4.64 12.22 13.02
N PRO A 313 5.47 12.48 14.04
CA PRO A 313 5.96 13.83 14.33
C PRO A 313 6.71 14.44 13.16
N GLY A 314 6.50 15.73 12.93
CA GLY A 314 7.23 16.52 11.92
C GLY A 314 6.87 16.23 10.46
N THR A 315 5.90 15.35 10.18
CA THR A 315 5.44 15.04 8.82
C THR A 315 4.07 15.66 8.53
N GLY A 316 3.69 15.69 7.25
CA GLY A 316 2.39 16.10 6.76
C GLY A 316 1.71 14.98 6.00
N HIS A 317 0.97 15.33 4.94
CA HIS A 317 0.39 14.39 3.99
C HIS A 317 1.45 13.94 2.98
N ASP A 318 2.37 13.10 3.42
CA ASP A 318 3.60 12.78 2.68
C ASP A 318 4.07 11.33 2.87
N TRP A 319 5.03 10.90 2.03
CA TRP A 319 5.55 9.54 2.07
C TRP A 319 6.41 9.24 3.31
N HIS A 320 6.91 10.24 4.02
CA HIS A 320 7.62 10.02 5.29
C HIS A 320 6.64 9.52 6.36
N ALA A 321 5.41 10.06 6.39
CA ALA A 321 4.35 9.57 7.25
C ALA A 321 4.01 8.11 6.92
N VAL A 322 3.84 7.77 5.62
CA VAL A 322 3.57 6.41 5.17
C VAL A 322 4.64 5.43 5.61
N GLN A 323 5.92 5.74 5.33
CA GLN A 323 7.03 4.86 5.69
C GLN A 323 7.15 4.68 7.21
N ALA A 324 6.91 5.74 7.98
CA ALA A 324 6.98 5.70 9.45
C ALA A 324 5.87 4.83 10.06
N VAL A 325 4.65 4.88 9.51
CA VAL A 325 3.51 4.05 9.97
C VAL A 325 3.67 2.60 9.54
N TRP A 326 4.05 2.34 8.29
CA TRP A 326 4.10 0.97 7.78
C TRP A 326 5.25 0.12 8.34
N ARG A 327 6.32 0.71 8.87
CA ARG A 327 7.37 -0.06 9.55
C ARG A 327 6.85 -0.81 10.79
N PRO A 328 6.30 -0.12 11.82
CA PRO A 328 5.69 -0.84 12.94
C PRO A 328 4.43 -1.61 12.52
N GLY A 329 3.69 -1.16 11.51
CA GLY A 329 2.55 -1.87 10.95
C GLY A 329 2.91 -3.22 10.33
N LEU A 330 4.10 -3.32 9.70
CA LEU A 330 4.63 -4.59 9.20
C LEU A 330 4.99 -5.54 10.34
N ASP A 331 5.65 -5.05 11.40
CA ASP A 331 5.98 -5.87 12.56
C ASP A 331 4.71 -6.36 13.27
N TRP A 332 3.71 -5.49 13.45
CA TRP A 332 2.39 -5.83 13.98
C TRP A 332 1.64 -6.87 13.11
N PHE A 333 1.61 -6.68 11.79
CA PHE A 333 0.96 -7.63 10.89
C PHE A 333 1.71 -8.95 10.83
N GLY A 334 3.04 -8.92 10.91
CA GLY A 334 3.89 -10.09 10.99
C GLY A 334 3.61 -10.95 12.24
N GLU A 335 3.48 -10.33 13.41
CA GLU A 335 3.10 -11.01 14.65
C GLU A 335 1.69 -11.60 14.54
N ARG A 336 0.71 -10.79 14.07
CA ARG A 336 -0.67 -11.22 13.87
C ARG A 336 -0.79 -12.43 12.94
N THR A 337 0.09 -12.57 11.96
CA THR A 337 0.10 -13.64 10.95
C THR A 337 1.12 -14.75 11.23
N GLY A 338 1.89 -14.63 12.30
CA GLY A 338 2.88 -15.63 12.72
C GLY A 338 4.17 -15.64 11.89
N LEU A 339 4.46 -14.56 11.15
CA LEU A 339 5.75 -14.41 10.44
C LEU A 339 6.93 -14.18 11.38
N GLY A 340 6.69 -13.52 12.51
CA GLY A 340 7.67 -13.23 13.54
C GLY A 340 7.03 -12.47 14.69
N GLU A 341 7.65 -12.53 15.86
CA GLU A 341 7.21 -11.78 17.04
C GLU A 341 7.67 -10.32 16.96
N MET A 342 6.88 -9.40 17.49
CA MET A 342 7.32 -8.02 17.69
C MET A 342 8.39 -8.00 18.79
N THR A 343 9.61 -7.61 18.44
CA THR A 343 10.76 -7.58 19.37
C THR A 343 10.78 -6.34 20.27
N LYS A 344 9.92 -5.36 19.99
CA LYS A 344 9.80 -4.10 20.74
C LYS A 344 8.35 -3.60 20.73
N SER A 345 7.97 -2.88 21.76
CA SER A 345 6.65 -2.24 21.82
C SER A 345 6.53 -1.10 20.82
N LEU A 346 5.31 -0.73 20.42
CA LEU A 346 5.07 0.39 19.51
C LEU A 346 5.65 1.72 20.01
N LYS A 347 5.74 1.92 21.34
CA LYS A 347 6.34 3.12 21.96
C LYS A 347 7.86 3.23 21.77
N GLU A 348 8.52 2.14 21.37
CA GLU A 348 9.97 2.10 21.12
C GLU A 348 10.34 2.40 19.65
N TYR A 349 9.34 2.74 18.82
CA TYR A 349 9.58 3.24 17.45
C TYR A 349 9.70 4.77 17.50
N PRO A 350 10.92 5.35 17.36
CA PRO A 350 11.14 6.77 17.60
C PRO A 350 10.47 7.69 16.57
N GLN A 351 10.02 7.13 15.44
CA GLN A 351 9.38 7.89 14.37
C GLN A 351 7.87 8.02 14.52
N VAL A 352 7.26 7.40 15.53
CA VAL A 352 5.81 7.46 15.73
C VAL A 352 5.45 7.70 17.19
N GLU A 353 4.31 8.32 17.42
CA GLU A 353 3.66 8.44 18.72
C GLU A 353 2.37 7.63 18.71
N VAL A 354 2.19 6.77 19.71
CA VAL A 354 0.99 5.95 19.87
C VAL A 354 -0.07 6.79 20.59
N LEU A 355 -1.23 6.97 19.96
CA LEU A 355 -2.41 7.55 20.63
C LEU A 355 -3.06 6.50 21.52
N GLN A 356 -3.49 6.93 22.70
CA GLN A 356 -4.14 6.06 23.69
C GLN A 356 -5.64 5.98 23.46
#